data_354f19f1746da372c6338b723e1299df
#
_entry.id   354f19f1746da372c6338b723e1299df
#
_cell.length_a   1.000
_cell.length_b   1.000
_cell.length_c   1.000
_cell.angle_alpha   90.00
_cell.angle_beta   90.00
_cell.angle_gamma   90.00
#
_symmetry.space_group_name_H-M   'P 1'
#
loop_
_entity.id
_entity.type
_entity.pdbx_description
1 polymer ?
#
loop_
_entity_poly.entity_id
_entity_poly.type
_entity_poly.pdbx_seq_one_letter_code
_entity_poly.pdbx_strand_id
1 'polypeptide(L)'
;MIPVKEVMTRNVITFKEDTPVEEIAQTLTSKRITGAPVVAGDGLVVGIVSEVDVFTKKGSFARDIMSPDVITVTEDTGIDEAARLMAGERIRRVPVIKRGKMVGLLSRSDVLDFFAKTRWTCNVCGRWERGLEQPERCFSCSSTDIHLERADPGH
;
A
#
# COMPACT_ATOMS: atom_id res chain seq x y z
N MET A 1 7.11 15.79 0.67
CA MET A 1 6.68 14.44 1.09
C MET A 1 5.32 14.12 0.47
N ILE A 2 5.19 12.97 -0.13
CA ILE A 2 3.91 12.53 -0.69
C ILE A 2 3.26 11.59 0.32
N PRO A 3 2.08 11.93 0.88
CA PRO A 3 1.40 11.07 1.84
C PRO A 3 0.75 9.87 1.15
N VAL A 4 0.68 8.75 1.88
CA VAL A 4 0.11 7.50 1.33
C VAL A 4 -1.34 7.65 0.89
N LYS A 5 -2.10 8.57 1.48
CA LYS A 5 -3.51 8.83 1.10
C LYS A 5 -3.67 9.22 -0.37
N GLU A 6 -2.64 9.77 -1.00
CA GLU A 6 -2.68 10.16 -2.41
C GLU A 6 -2.44 9.00 -3.36
N VAL A 7 -1.91 7.88 -2.85
CA VAL A 7 -1.47 6.73 -3.66
C VAL A 7 -2.27 5.47 -3.32
N MET A 8 -2.77 5.35 -2.11
CA MET A 8 -3.46 4.16 -1.62
C MET A 8 -4.73 3.81 -2.42
N THR A 9 -5.11 2.53 -2.39
CA THR A 9 -6.39 2.05 -2.89
C THR A 9 -7.45 2.28 -1.81
N ARG A 10 -8.58 2.89 -2.16
CA ARG A 10 -9.66 3.22 -1.21
C ARG A 10 -10.77 2.18 -1.16
N ASN A 11 -11.15 1.60 -2.29
CA ASN A 11 -12.18 0.56 -2.36
C ASN A 11 -11.53 -0.80 -2.08
N VAL A 12 -11.27 -1.06 -0.80
CA VAL A 12 -10.53 -2.25 -0.37
C VAL A 12 -11.49 -3.39 -0.12
N ILE A 13 -11.16 -4.56 -0.68
CA ILE A 13 -11.85 -5.81 -0.34
C ILE A 13 -11.37 -6.22 1.06
N THR A 14 -12.30 -6.43 1.96
CA THR A 14 -12.01 -6.87 3.33
C THR A 14 -12.84 -8.10 3.68
N PHE A 15 -12.38 -8.84 4.66
CA PHE A 15 -13.12 -9.96 5.24
C PHE A 15 -13.48 -9.65 6.69
N LYS A 16 -14.50 -10.32 7.17
CA LYS A 16 -14.86 -10.31 8.59
C LYS A 16 -14.19 -11.49 9.28
N GLU A 17 -14.09 -11.44 10.61
CA GLU A 17 -13.48 -12.51 11.38
C GLU A 17 -14.16 -13.87 11.17
N ASP A 18 -15.48 -13.87 10.94
CA ASP A 18 -16.29 -15.07 10.74
C ASP A 18 -16.53 -15.40 9.25
N THR A 19 -15.82 -14.75 8.32
CA THR A 19 -15.92 -15.10 6.91
C THR A 19 -15.39 -16.52 6.70
N PRO A 20 -16.16 -17.42 6.07
CA PRO A 20 -15.69 -18.79 5.81
C PRO A 20 -14.48 -18.83 4.88
N VAL A 21 -13.59 -19.77 5.13
CA VAL A 21 -12.36 -19.92 4.33
C VAL A 21 -12.66 -20.15 2.84
N GLU A 22 -13.74 -20.88 2.51
CA GLU A 22 -14.17 -21.12 1.12
C GLU A 22 -14.51 -19.80 0.42
N GLU A 23 -15.21 -18.90 1.12
CA GLU A 23 -15.55 -17.58 0.58
C GLU A 23 -14.31 -16.71 0.35
N ILE A 24 -13.35 -16.80 1.28
CA ILE A 24 -12.06 -16.10 1.13
C ILE A 24 -11.35 -16.60 -0.13
N ALA A 25 -11.24 -17.92 -0.29
CA ALA A 25 -10.59 -18.51 -1.45
C ALA A 25 -11.25 -18.10 -2.77
N GLN A 26 -12.57 -18.12 -2.82
CA GLN A 26 -13.34 -17.73 -4.00
C GLN A 26 -13.15 -16.24 -4.33
N THR A 27 -13.17 -15.39 -3.30
CA THR A 27 -12.99 -13.94 -3.48
C THR A 27 -11.58 -13.61 -3.98
N LEU A 28 -10.56 -14.18 -3.36
CA LEU A 28 -9.17 -13.96 -3.78
C LEU A 28 -8.96 -14.38 -5.24
N THR A 29 -9.55 -15.52 -5.64
CA THR A 29 -9.45 -16.03 -7.00
C THR A 29 -10.21 -15.17 -7.99
N SER A 30 -11.48 -14.84 -7.70
CA SER A 30 -12.33 -14.09 -8.63
C SER A 30 -11.88 -12.64 -8.80
N LYS A 31 -11.34 -12.04 -7.75
CA LYS A 31 -10.83 -10.65 -7.79
C LYS A 31 -9.35 -10.56 -8.15
N ARG A 32 -8.67 -11.69 -8.31
CA ARG A 32 -7.25 -11.78 -8.66
C ARG A 32 -6.36 -10.99 -7.71
N ILE A 33 -6.61 -11.16 -6.40
CA ILE A 33 -5.81 -10.57 -5.34
C ILE A 33 -5.16 -11.67 -4.51
N THR A 34 -4.04 -11.36 -3.87
CA THR A 34 -3.25 -12.34 -3.11
C THR A 34 -3.49 -12.30 -1.61
N GLY A 35 -4.28 -11.35 -1.16
CA GLY A 35 -4.62 -11.23 0.26
C GLY A 35 -5.45 -10.00 0.53
N ALA A 36 -6.02 -9.92 1.72
CA ALA A 36 -6.88 -8.82 2.12
C ALA A 36 -6.91 -8.67 3.64
N PRO A 37 -7.19 -7.45 4.14
CA PRO A 37 -7.37 -7.22 5.56
C PRO A 37 -8.64 -7.88 6.10
N VAL A 38 -8.57 -8.28 7.36
CA VAL A 38 -9.72 -8.74 8.15
C VAL A 38 -10.07 -7.63 9.13
N VAL A 39 -11.33 -7.22 9.13
CA VAL A 39 -11.81 -6.11 9.96
C VAL A 39 -12.87 -6.61 10.94
N ALA A 40 -12.86 -6.05 12.15
CA ALA A 40 -13.91 -6.25 13.14
C ALA A 40 -15.13 -5.40 12.81
N GLY A 41 -16.24 -5.61 13.51
CA GLY A 41 -17.50 -4.91 13.28
C GLY A 41 -17.43 -3.40 13.43
N ASP A 42 -16.46 -2.89 14.18
CA ASP A 42 -16.21 -1.45 14.39
C ASP A 42 -15.26 -0.84 13.35
N GLY A 43 -14.80 -1.63 12.37
CA GLY A 43 -13.89 -1.17 11.32
C GLY A 43 -12.42 -1.25 11.67
N LEU A 44 -12.05 -1.80 12.83
CA LEU A 44 -10.65 -1.99 13.22
C LEU A 44 -10.06 -3.17 12.45
N VAL A 45 -8.84 -3.01 11.96
CA VAL A 45 -8.11 -4.11 11.32
C VAL A 45 -7.61 -5.06 12.40
N VAL A 46 -8.00 -6.33 12.31
CA VAL A 46 -7.64 -7.36 13.29
C VAL A 46 -6.69 -8.41 12.74
N GLY A 47 -6.49 -8.45 11.43
CA GLY A 47 -5.59 -9.39 10.79
C GLY A 47 -5.46 -9.17 9.31
N ILE A 48 -4.61 -9.97 8.68
CA ILE A 48 -4.49 -10.07 7.22
C ILE A 48 -4.51 -11.54 6.84
N VAL A 49 -5.27 -11.86 5.79
CA VAL A 49 -5.33 -13.20 5.20
C VAL A 49 -4.69 -13.16 3.82
N SER A 50 -3.78 -14.09 3.57
CA SER A 50 -3.15 -14.28 2.26
C SER A 50 -3.61 -15.59 1.63
N GLU A 51 -3.33 -15.74 0.31
CA GLU A 51 -3.59 -17.01 -0.39
C GLU A 51 -2.82 -18.17 0.25
N VAL A 52 -1.60 -17.92 0.73
CA VAL A 52 -0.78 -18.93 1.40
C VAL A 52 -1.45 -19.38 2.70
N ASP A 53 -2.05 -18.47 3.45
CA ASP A 53 -2.78 -18.80 4.69
C ASP A 53 -3.93 -19.79 4.40
N VAL A 54 -4.62 -19.61 3.28
CA VAL A 54 -5.77 -20.43 2.89
C VAL A 54 -5.37 -21.90 2.75
N PHE A 55 -4.22 -22.19 2.11
CA PHE A 55 -3.86 -23.58 1.85
C PHE A 55 -2.80 -24.15 2.80
N THR A 56 -2.23 -23.34 3.70
CA THR A 56 -1.23 -23.84 4.67
C THR A 56 -1.74 -23.94 6.09
N LYS A 57 -2.78 -23.18 6.44
CA LYS A 57 -3.33 -23.15 7.80
C LYS A 57 -4.69 -23.83 7.83
N LYS A 58 -4.98 -24.46 8.96
CA LYS A 58 -6.27 -25.15 9.17
C LYS A 58 -7.21 -24.25 9.96
N GLY A 59 -8.48 -24.24 9.56
CA GLY A 59 -9.51 -23.49 10.22
C GLY A 59 -10.72 -23.30 9.33
N SER A 60 -11.84 -22.87 9.89
CA SER A 60 -13.09 -22.68 9.16
C SER A 60 -13.36 -21.23 8.78
N PHE A 61 -12.77 -20.30 9.52
CA PHE A 61 -13.06 -18.87 9.40
C PHE A 61 -11.77 -18.03 9.26
N ALA A 62 -11.93 -16.80 8.80
CA ALA A 62 -10.82 -15.86 8.65
C ALA A 62 -9.97 -15.75 9.93
N ARG A 63 -10.62 -15.66 11.09
CA ARG A 63 -9.91 -15.55 12.39
C ARG A 63 -8.98 -16.71 12.66
N ASP A 64 -9.27 -17.90 12.10
CA ASP A 64 -8.46 -19.10 12.34
C ASP A 64 -7.18 -19.13 11.52
N ILE A 65 -7.15 -18.43 10.39
CA ILE A 65 -6.02 -18.50 9.44
C ILE A 65 -5.31 -17.15 9.24
N MET A 66 -5.87 -16.05 9.71
CA MET A 66 -5.27 -14.71 9.55
C MET A 66 -3.98 -14.56 10.37
N SER A 67 -3.12 -13.66 9.93
CA SER A 67 -2.00 -13.17 10.73
C SER A 67 -2.50 -11.98 11.56
N PRO A 68 -2.48 -12.06 12.92
CA PRO A 68 -3.05 -11.02 13.77
C PRO A 68 -2.15 -9.81 14.00
N ASP A 69 -0.83 -9.97 13.80
CA ASP A 69 0.15 -8.90 14.02
C ASP A 69 0.23 -8.02 12.78
N VAL A 70 -0.71 -7.09 12.65
CA VAL A 70 -0.83 -6.24 11.46
C VAL A 70 -0.02 -4.96 11.63
N ILE A 71 0.89 -4.72 10.70
CA ILE A 71 1.61 -3.47 10.59
C ILE A 71 0.74 -2.50 9.79
N THR A 72 0.50 -1.32 10.33
CA THR A 72 -0.34 -0.29 9.71
C THR A 72 0.42 1.02 9.59
N VAL A 73 -0.06 1.90 8.71
CA VAL A 73 0.42 3.27 8.60
C VAL A 73 -0.78 4.22 8.69
N THR A 74 -0.51 5.50 8.89
CA THR A 74 -1.56 6.52 8.86
C THR A 74 -1.66 7.13 7.47
N GLU A 75 -2.76 7.81 7.17
CA GLU A 75 -2.96 8.44 5.87
C GLU A 75 -1.93 9.51 5.53
N ASP A 76 -1.30 10.10 6.54
CA ASP A 76 -0.28 11.14 6.38
C ASP A 76 1.16 10.62 6.37
N THR A 77 1.35 9.32 6.54
CA THR A 77 2.67 8.69 6.39
C THR A 77 3.18 8.90 4.97
N GLY A 78 4.46 9.27 4.82
CA GLY A 78 5.06 9.42 3.50
C GLY A 78 5.20 8.08 2.78
N ILE A 79 5.03 8.06 1.46
CA ILE A 79 5.14 6.83 0.66
C ILE A 79 6.54 6.23 0.73
N ASP A 80 7.57 7.04 0.87
CA ASP A 80 8.96 6.60 1.05
C ASP A 80 9.13 5.83 2.36
N GLU A 81 8.58 6.35 3.45
CA GLU A 81 8.59 5.68 4.75
C GLU A 81 7.81 4.36 4.70
N ALA A 82 6.63 4.37 4.11
CA ALA A 82 5.81 3.16 3.95
C ALA A 82 6.52 2.11 3.09
N ALA A 83 7.19 2.54 2.01
CA ALA A 83 7.96 1.65 1.15
C ALA A 83 9.13 0.99 1.91
N ARG A 84 9.85 1.77 2.71
CA ARG A 84 10.94 1.24 3.55
C ARG A 84 10.41 0.25 4.58
N LEU A 85 9.25 0.54 5.17
CA LEU A 85 8.59 -0.36 6.12
C LEU A 85 8.22 -1.69 5.46
N MET A 86 7.59 -1.64 4.28
CA MET A 86 7.22 -2.86 3.56
C MET A 86 8.44 -3.68 3.16
N ALA A 87 9.52 -3.04 2.73
CA ALA A 87 10.75 -3.72 2.37
C ALA A 87 11.43 -4.34 3.60
N GLY A 88 11.54 -3.61 4.70
CA GLY A 88 12.17 -4.07 5.93
C GLY A 88 11.42 -5.21 6.61
N GLU A 89 10.10 -5.15 6.63
CA GLU A 89 9.25 -6.18 7.24
C GLU A 89 8.86 -7.28 6.26
N ARG A 90 9.26 -7.17 4.99
CA ARG A 90 8.97 -8.14 3.93
C ARG A 90 7.48 -8.39 3.73
N ILE A 91 6.69 -7.33 3.78
CA ILE A 91 5.24 -7.36 3.58
C ILE A 91 4.87 -6.68 2.26
N ARG A 92 3.77 -7.14 1.65
CA ARG A 92 3.33 -6.69 0.32
C ARG A 92 2.28 -5.59 0.39
N ARG A 93 1.63 -5.44 1.54
CA ARG A 93 0.53 -4.51 1.73
C ARG A 93 0.47 -4.03 3.16
N VAL A 94 0.01 -2.80 3.32
CA VAL A 94 -0.12 -2.15 4.64
C VAL A 94 -1.48 -1.49 4.70
N PRO A 95 -2.33 -1.84 5.66
CA PRO A 95 -3.54 -1.08 5.88
C PRO A 95 -3.21 0.36 6.29
N VAL A 96 -3.98 1.29 5.74
CA VAL A 96 -3.87 2.71 6.07
C VAL A 96 -5.03 3.06 6.99
N ILE A 97 -4.71 3.62 8.15
CA ILE A 97 -5.71 3.90 9.18
C ILE A 97 -5.82 5.40 9.46
N LYS A 98 -7.03 5.80 9.87
CA LYS A 98 -7.33 7.13 10.37
C LYS A 98 -8.26 6.96 11.56
N ARG A 99 -7.87 7.50 12.72
CA ARG A 99 -8.65 7.37 13.96
C ARG A 99 -9.00 5.92 14.29
N GLY A 100 -8.03 5.01 14.11
CA GLY A 100 -8.18 3.59 14.41
C GLY A 100 -8.92 2.77 13.37
N LYS A 101 -9.50 3.39 12.34
CA LYS A 101 -10.26 2.68 11.29
C LYS A 101 -9.50 2.66 9.97
N MET A 102 -9.67 1.59 9.22
CA MET A 102 -9.04 1.47 7.90
C MET A 102 -9.71 2.42 6.91
N VAL A 103 -8.91 3.24 6.24
CA VAL A 103 -9.36 4.16 5.19
C VAL A 103 -8.83 3.79 3.82
N GLY A 104 -7.87 2.88 3.74
CA GLY A 104 -7.29 2.43 2.49
C GLY A 104 -6.28 1.32 2.70
N LEU A 105 -5.70 0.88 1.60
CA LEU A 105 -4.66 -0.14 1.58
C LEU A 105 -3.56 0.32 0.63
N LEU A 106 -2.31 0.27 1.08
CA LEU A 106 -1.16 0.54 0.25
C LEU A 106 -0.46 -0.78 -0.06
N SER A 107 -0.23 -1.05 -1.35
CA SER A 107 0.50 -2.23 -1.80
C SER A 107 1.83 -1.85 -2.42
N ARG A 108 2.71 -2.85 -2.60
CA ARG A 108 3.96 -2.65 -3.35
C ARG A 108 3.69 -2.16 -4.76
N SER A 109 2.62 -2.67 -5.39
CA SER A 109 2.25 -2.26 -6.75
C SER A 109 1.79 -0.82 -6.81
N ASP A 110 1.13 -0.30 -5.77
CA ASP A 110 0.76 1.12 -5.70
C ASP A 110 2.02 2.01 -5.67
N VAL A 111 3.01 1.63 -4.87
CA VAL A 111 4.28 2.37 -4.76
C VAL A 111 5.05 2.31 -6.07
N LEU A 112 5.12 1.13 -6.68
CA LEU A 112 5.82 0.94 -7.96
C LEU A 112 5.14 1.75 -9.08
N ASP A 113 3.81 1.75 -9.10
CA ASP A 113 3.02 2.53 -10.05
C ASP A 113 3.32 4.03 -9.92
N PHE A 114 3.35 4.54 -8.68
CA PHE A 114 3.72 5.92 -8.43
C PHE A 114 5.14 6.23 -8.95
N PHE A 115 6.11 5.37 -8.62
CA PHE A 115 7.50 5.54 -9.07
C PHE A 115 7.60 5.58 -10.60
N ALA A 116 6.88 4.67 -11.28
CA ALA A 116 6.96 4.54 -12.74
C ALA A 116 6.26 5.69 -13.48
N LYS A 117 5.23 6.28 -12.89
CA LYS A 117 4.37 7.28 -13.55
C LYS A 117 4.63 8.72 -13.13
N THR A 118 5.60 8.95 -12.26
CA THR A 118 5.92 10.29 -11.77
C THR A 118 7.43 10.56 -11.85
N ARG A 119 7.79 11.84 -11.86
CA ARG A 119 9.17 12.27 -11.82
C ARG A 119 9.27 13.65 -11.16
N TRP A 120 10.42 13.93 -10.60
CA TRP A 120 10.74 15.22 -10.01
C TRP A 120 11.50 16.06 -11.05
N THR A 121 10.90 17.15 -11.49
CA THR A 121 11.43 18.00 -12.55
C THR A 121 11.91 19.33 -11.98
N CYS A 122 13.12 19.72 -12.34
CA CYS A 122 13.68 21.01 -11.97
C CYS A 122 13.06 22.11 -12.84
N ASN A 123 12.52 23.15 -12.20
CA ASN A 123 11.93 24.29 -12.89
C ASN A 123 12.97 25.22 -13.54
N VAL A 124 14.23 25.07 -13.17
CA VAL A 124 15.31 25.92 -13.66
C VAL A 124 16.01 25.35 -14.91
N CYS A 125 16.48 24.10 -14.84
CA CYS A 125 17.21 23.47 -15.94
C CYS A 125 16.42 22.42 -16.72
N GLY A 126 15.24 22.02 -16.24
CA GLY A 126 14.38 21.05 -16.92
C GLY A 126 14.77 19.60 -16.76
N ARG A 127 15.86 19.30 -16.07
CA ARG A 127 16.26 17.92 -15.82
C ARG A 127 15.36 17.28 -14.76
N TRP A 128 15.22 15.96 -14.82
CA TRP A 128 14.33 15.24 -13.92
C TRP A 128 14.96 13.93 -13.43
N GLU A 129 14.42 13.45 -12.33
CA GLU A 129 14.76 12.14 -11.78
C GLU A 129 13.54 11.47 -11.16
N ARG A 130 13.56 10.15 -11.05
CA ARG A 130 12.51 9.39 -10.41
C ARG A 130 12.88 9.15 -8.95
N GLY A 131 11.85 9.06 -8.10
CA GLY A 131 12.03 8.75 -6.69
C GLY A 131 10.73 8.90 -5.92
N LEU A 132 10.73 8.37 -4.72
CA LEU A 132 9.57 8.45 -3.81
C LEU A 132 9.61 9.71 -2.94
N GLU A 133 10.76 10.36 -2.87
CA GLU A 133 10.96 11.61 -2.11
C GLU A 133 11.36 12.74 -3.05
N GLN A 134 10.92 13.94 -2.70
CA GLN A 134 11.39 15.14 -3.38
C GLN A 134 12.89 15.33 -3.10
N PRO A 135 13.72 15.45 -4.14
CA PRO A 135 15.13 15.79 -3.95
C PRO A 135 15.27 17.16 -3.29
N GLU A 136 16.24 17.29 -2.40
CA GLU A 136 16.52 18.58 -1.79
C GLU A 136 17.04 19.59 -2.81
N ARG A 137 17.81 19.10 -3.78
CA ARG A 137 18.40 19.92 -4.84
C ARG A 137 18.44 19.16 -6.16
N CYS A 138 18.37 19.89 -7.26
CA CYS A 138 18.56 19.32 -8.58
C CYS A 138 19.99 18.75 -8.69
N PHE A 139 20.10 17.53 -9.17
CA PHE A 139 21.40 16.85 -9.33
C PHE A 139 22.31 17.53 -10.36
N SER A 140 21.75 18.37 -11.24
CA SER A 140 22.48 19.04 -12.31
C SER A 140 22.83 20.50 -11.99
N CYS A 141 21.84 21.31 -11.59
CA CYS A 141 22.04 22.75 -11.37
C CYS A 141 21.99 23.18 -9.91
N SER A 142 21.70 22.24 -8.99
CA SER A 142 21.60 22.48 -7.54
C SER A 142 20.44 23.39 -7.11
N SER A 143 19.49 23.68 -8.00
CA SER A 143 18.29 24.45 -7.66
C SER A 143 17.41 23.66 -6.68
N THR A 144 16.74 24.38 -5.79
CA THR A 144 15.72 23.80 -4.89
C THR A 144 14.31 23.89 -5.49
N ASP A 145 14.15 24.51 -6.65
CA ASP A 145 12.87 24.72 -7.32
C ASP A 145 12.51 23.48 -8.15
N ILE A 146 11.89 22.51 -7.50
CA ILE A 146 11.59 21.18 -8.06
C ILE A 146 10.12 20.89 -7.82
N HIS A 147 9.44 20.31 -8.82
CA HIS A 147 8.05 19.91 -8.71
C HIS A 147 7.85 18.47 -9.16
N LEU A 148 6.77 17.85 -8.65
CA LEU A 148 6.35 16.52 -9.06
C LEU A 148 5.52 16.62 -10.34
N GLU A 149 5.86 15.81 -11.32
CA GLU A 149 5.21 15.78 -12.62
C GLU A 149 4.76 14.36 -12.95
N ARG A 150 3.55 14.20 -13.49
CA ARG A 150 3.15 12.92 -14.05
C ARG A 150 3.80 12.73 -15.41
N ALA A 151 4.41 11.58 -15.59
CA ALA A 151 5.06 11.22 -16.84
C ALA A 151 4.81 9.73 -17.07
N ASP A 152 3.73 9.43 -17.79
CA ASP A 152 3.39 8.05 -18.10
C ASP A 152 4.45 7.42 -18.99
N PRO A 153 4.75 6.11 -18.79
CA PRO A 153 5.66 5.39 -19.66
C PRO A 153 5.16 5.43 -21.11
N GLY A 154 6.04 5.74 -22.05
CA GLY A 154 5.70 5.80 -23.46
C GLY A 154 5.53 7.21 -24.02
N HIS A 155 5.70 8.22 -23.22
CA HIS A 155 5.71 9.61 -23.65
C HIS A 155 7.10 10.22 -23.61
#